data_f999074a94ad464cd473b1ea71f338d3
#
_entry.id   f999074a94ad464cd473b1ea71f338d3
#
_cell.length_a   1.000
_cell.length_b   1.000
_cell.length_c   1.000
_cell.angle_alpha   90.00
_cell.angle_beta   90.00
_cell.angle_gamma   90.00
#
_symmetry.space_group_name_H-M   'P 1'
#
loop_
_entity.id
_entity.type
_entity.pdbx_description
1 polymer ?
#
loop_
_entity_poly.entity_id
_entity_poly.type
_entity_poly.pdbx_seq_one_letter_code
_entity_poly.pdbx_strand_id
1 'polypeptide(L)'
;MQGTKHISDLITSPTALKAGRINIIEAGVSSGKTTFALTTLPQWTGNPERILYLIDTTNGELHIQRNIISVNRLDYSLYEYGKERVWGESNSSVRNKMPVMTYAGFAAEMRRGEPFPWVRFDYIVCDEMQNLVRYQNYEGGNGGIIAAEQKLRDITAEGRIKIIALSATPQKIREHFGALCYDVPFDRSELSRLETYQVIPYACGAMNLLKNGTPPAVNLQTGILYTIEIESMRKIIEDARALGIRANGFWSINAKGSPMSEDQLALRRVVLEEETIPADIDLLVINAASETCIKIQSEKRKVDYMIIHSSSEEVKTQVRGRYHGDLPVLYYHDIDAANLAACRNLPERFQNVRLYAEGQKELTAFLKLQNPKAAEGSYFQMRKVRELLEASGYSVDYKKDSKNGGKHYYLIH
;
A
#
# COMPACT_ATOMS: atom_id res chain seq x y z
N MET A 1 21.86 11.05 -8.90
CA MET A 1 22.46 10.08 -7.94
C MET A 1 21.34 9.57 -7.06
N GLN A 2 21.15 8.26 -6.98
CA GLN A 2 20.21 7.66 -6.03
C GLN A 2 20.70 7.92 -4.60
N GLY A 3 19.79 8.26 -3.70
CA GLY A 3 20.10 8.35 -2.29
C GLY A 3 20.48 6.97 -1.75
N THR A 4 21.54 6.90 -0.98
CA THR A 4 22.06 5.66 -0.38
C THR A 4 21.90 5.63 1.13
N LYS A 5 21.33 6.68 1.71
CA LYS A 5 21.20 6.85 3.16
C LYS A 5 19.86 6.30 3.68
N HIS A 6 19.89 5.81 4.89
CA HIS A 6 18.71 5.48 5.67
C HIS A 6 18.29 6.63 6.58
N ILE A 7 17.09 6.56 7.15
CA ILE A 7 16.59 7.58 8.09
C ILE A 7 17.56 7.77 9.26
N SER A 8 18.18 6.70 9.76
CA SER A 8 19.15 6.74 10.86
C SER A 8 20.41 7.58 10.54
N ASP A 9 20.75 7.71 9.26
CA ASP A 9 21.89 8.50 8.81
C ASP A 9 21.56 9.99 8.70
N LEU A 10 20.28 10.32 8.56
CA LEU A 10 19.78 11.68 8.35
C LEU A 10 19.21 12.32 9.62
N ILE A 11 18.58 11.52 10.49
CA ILE A 11 18.06 11.97 11.78
C ILE A 11 18.94 11.38 12.89
N THR A 12 20.00 12.10 13.21
CA THR A 12 21.07 11.63 14.11
C THR A 12 20.93 12.10 15.56
N SER A 13 19.97 13.00 15.86
CA SER A 13 19.80 13.58 17.18
C SER A 13 18.33 13.58 17.63
N PRO A 14 18.03 13.28 18.91
CA PRO A 14 16.70 13.40 19.48
C PRO A 14 16.14 14.84 19.50
N THR A 15 17.00 15.85 19.26
CA THR A 15 16.60 17.27 19.17
C THR A 15 15.84 17.58 17.88
N ALA A 16 15.94 16.73 16.86
CA ALA A 16 15.13 16.83 15.64
C ALA A 16 13.62 16.61 15.92
N LEU A 17 13.29 15.95 17.04
CA LEU A 17 11.92 15.63 17.44
C LEU A 17 11.40 16.65 18.45
N LYS A 18 10.22 17.21 18.21
CA LYS A 18 9.57 18.20 19.08
C LYS A 18 8.63 17.55 20.10
N ALA A 19 8.75 17.98 21.36
CA ALA A 19 7.76 17.69 22.38
C ALA A 19 6.45 18.42 22.08
N GLY A 20 5.31 17.86 22.49
CA GLY A 20 4.00 18.45 22.23
C GLY A 20 3.57 18.41 20.76
N ARG A 21 4.19 17.55 19.97
CA ARG A 21 3.89 17.38 18.54
C ARG A 21 3.88 15.90 18.15
N ILE A 22 3.12 15.58 17.11
CA ILE A 22 3.22 14.32 16.37
C ILE A 22 4.32 14.55 15.31
N ASN A 23 5.47 13.95 15.55
CA ASN A 23 6.64 14.09 14.68
C ASN A 23 6.49 13.18 13.47
N ILE A 24 6.20 13.74 12.31
CA ILE A 24 6.03 12.98 11.07
C ILE A 24 7.40 12.75 10.43
N ILE A 25 7.78 11.49 10.30
CA ILE A 25 8.91 11.04 9.50
C ILE A 25 8.33 10.44 8.20
N GLU A 26 8.27 11.28 7.17
CA GLU A 26 7.81 10.89 5.85
C GLU A 26 8.93 10.23 5.07
N ALA A 27 8.85 8.94 4.90
CA ALA A 27 9.88 8.19 4.20
C ALA A 27 9.29 7.00 3.47
N GLY A 28 9.73 6.78 2.25
CA GLY A 28 9.27 5.70 1.39
C GLY A 28 9.55 4.31 1.97
N VAL A 29 9.18 3.30 1.21
CA VAL A 29 9.51 1.92 1.57
C VAL A 29 11.02 1.70 1.43
N SER A 30 11.59 0.81 2.25
CA SER A 30 13.03 0.51 2.33
C SER A 30 13.93 1.68 2.75
N SER A 31 13.38 2.78 3.21
CA SER A 31 14.14 3.93 3.72
C SER A 31 14.71 3.73 5.13
N GLY A 32 14.48 2.58 5.76
CA GLY A 32 14.99 2.25 7.09
C GLY A 32 14.11 2.73 8.25
N LYS A 33 12.78 2.97 8.04
CA LYS A 33 11.84 3.35 9.12
C LYS A 33 11.90 2.42 10.32
N THR A 34 11.73 1.12 10.10
CA THR A 34 11.76 0.10 11.15
C THR A 34 13.14 0.03 11.82
N THR A 35 14.22 0.09 11.03
CA THR A 35 15.58 0.12 11.57
C THR A 35 15.80 1.32 12.47
N PHE A 36 15.38 2.52 12.06
CA PHE A 36 15.44 3.72 12.89
C PHE A 36 14.75 3.53 14.24
N ALA A 37 13.53 2.98 14.22
CA ALA A 37 12.77 2.75 15.47
C ALA A 37 13.41 1.68 16.38
N LEU A 38 13.98 0.62 15.80
CA LEU A 38 14.51 -0.52 16.55
C LEU A 38 15.98 -0.37 16.95
N THR A 39 16.74 0.52 16.34
CA THR A 39 18.17 0.71 16.63
C THR A 39 18.50 2.12 17.10
N THR A 40 18.07 3.15 16.40
CA THR A 40 18.44 4.54 16.71
C THR A 40 17.72 5.07 17.95
N LEU A 41 16.40 4.87 18.05
CA LEU A 41 15.66 5.33 19.23
C LEU A 41 16.11 4.64 20.53
N PRO A 42 16.37 3.30 20.58
CA PRO A 42 16.96 2.67 21.74
C PRO A 42 18.31 3.24 22.17
N GLN A 43 19.15 3.65 21.23
CA GLN A 43 20.42 4.32 21.56
C GLN A 43 20.19 5.68 22.22
N TRP A 44 19.16 6.41 21.83
CA TRP A 44 18.84 7.71 22.43
C TRP A 44 18.26 7.61 23.85
N THR A 45 17.49 6.54 24.12
CA THR A 45 16.91 6.31 25.46
C THR A 45 17.85 5.57 26.40
N GLY A 46 18.86 4.87 25.88
CA GLY A 46 19.67 3.90 26.62
C GLY A 46 18.91 2.63 27.04
N ASN A 47 17.59 2.56 26.78
CA ASN A 47 16.75 1.42 27.14
C ASN A 47 15.57 1.27 26.15
N PRO A 48 15.48 0.19 25.36
CA PRO A 48 14.38 -0.04 24.43
C PRO A 48 13.01 -0.18 25.10
N GLU A 49 12.92 -0.54 26.38
CA GLU A 49 11.67 -0.61 27.14
C GLU A 49 10.99 0.76 27.30
N ARG A 50 11.73 1.85 27.06
CA ARG A 50 11.20 3.22 27.11
C ARG A 50 10.56 3.66 25.78
N ILE A 51 10.38 2.74 24.84
CA ILE A 51 9.76 2.96 23.55
C ILE A 51 8.54 2.05 23.42
N LEU A 52 7.35 2.61 23.20
CA LEU A 52 6.16 1.86 22.81
C LEU A 52 6.05 1.89 21.29
N TYR A 53 5.97 0.72 20.65
CA TYR A 53 5.78 0.59 19.21
C TYR A 53 4.33 0.21 18.89
N LEU A 54 3.62 1.07 18.19
CA LEU A 54 2.25 0.84 17.74
C LEU A 54 2.23 0.56 16.26
N ILE A 55 1.49 -0.47 15.85
CA ILE A 55 1.34 -0.89 14.47
C ILE A 55 -0.12 -1.22 14.15
N ASP A 56 -0.48 -1.30 12.88
CA ASP A 56 -1.86 -1.43 12.45
C ASP A 56 -2.42 -2.86 12.50
N THR A 57 -1.59 -3.88 12.27
CA THR A 57 -2.04 -5.27 12.12
C THR A 57 -1.30 -6.26 13.02
N THR A 58 -1.96 -7.38 13.34
CA THR A 58 -1.35 -8.50 14.08
C THR A 58 -0.15 -9.08 13.33
N ASN A 59 -0.21 -9.18 12.01
CA ASN A 59 0.93 -9.65 11.22
C ASN A 59 2.10 -8.66 11.28
N GLY A 60 1.80 -7.35 11.28
CA GLY A 60 2.81 -6.31 11.50
C GLY A 60 3.44 -6.41 12.87
N GLU A 61 2.64 -6.64 13.93
CA GLU A 61 3.12 -6.86 15.29
C GLU A 61 4.11 -8.04 15.34
N LEU A 62 3.76 -9.18 14.74
CA LEU A 62 4.62 -10.35 14.65
C LEU A 62 5.93 -10.05 13.90
N HIS A 63 5.85 -9.31 12.78
CA HIS A 63 7.02 -8.92 12.01
C HIS A 63 7.97 -8.01 12.83
N ILE A 64 7.45 -7.04 13.56
CA ILE A 64 8.28 -6.18 14.44
C ILE A 64 8.89 -6.97 15.58
N GLN A 65 8.15 -7.88 16.21
CA GLN A 65 8.69 -8.75 17.26
C GLN A 65 9.86 -9.61 16.74
N ARG A 66 9.75 -10.17 15.53
CA ARG A 66 10.85 -10.91 14.88
C ARG A 66 12.08 -10.02 14.67
N ASN A 67 11.86 -8.80 14.18
CA ASN A 67 12.96 -7.84 14.00
C ASN A 67 13.62 -7.46 15.33
N ILE A 68 12.86 -7.31 16.42
CA ILE A 68 13.40 -7.09 17.76
C ILE A 68 14.26 -8.26 18.20
N ILE A 69 13.81 -9.50 17.99
CA ILE A 69 14.57 -10.73 18.28
C ILE A 69 15.88 -10.72 17.51
N SER A 70 15.83 -10.47 16.21
CA SER A 70 17.00 -10.44 15.32
C SER A 70 18.00 -9.36 15.73
N VAL A 71 17.54 -8.13 15.93
CA VAL A 71 18.40 -6.98 16.32
C VAL A 71 19.06 -7.19 17.67
N ASN A 72 18.36 -7.80 18.63
CA ASN A 72 18.88 -8.06 19.97
C ASN A 72 19.60 -9.42 20.08
N ARG A 73 19.72 -10.19 18.99
CA ARG A 73 20.31 -11.54 18.96
C ARG A 73 19.66 -12.48 19.99
N LEU A 74 18.35 -12.38 20.14
CA LEU A 74 17.60 -13.25 21.03
C LEU A 74 17.39 -14.63 20.39
N ASP A 75 17.14 -15.65 21.22
CA ASP A 75 16.89 -17.01 20.75
C ASP A 75 15.53 -17.06 19.99
N TYR A 76 15.57 -17.50 18.73
CA TYR A 76 14.37 -17.69 17.91
C TYR A 76 13.45 -18.80 18.46
N SER A 77 13.95 -19.73 19.26
CA SER A 77 13.11 -20.74 19.92
C SER A 77 12.06 -20.14 20.85
N LEU A 78 12.26 -18.90 21.27
CA LEU A 78 11.29 -18.12 22.03
C LEU A 78 10.12 -17.59 21.19
N TYR A 79 10.16 -17.77 19.87
CA TYR A 79 9.18 -17.29 18.94
C TYR A 79 8.39 -18.43 18.31
N GLU A 80 7.20 -18.71 18.81
CA GLU A 80 6.27 -19.67 18.19
C GLU A 80 5.40 -19.01 17.13
N TYR A 81 5.75 -19.25 15.88
CA TYR A 81 4.93 -18.78 14.74
C TYR A 81 3.63 -19.58 14.63
N GLY A 82 2.53 -18.89 14.43
CA GLY A 82 1.22 -19.50 14.23
C GLY A 82 0.31 -19.52 15.45
N LYS A 83 0.79 -19.15 16.64
CA LYS A 83 -0.07 -18.78 17.75
C LYS A 83 -0.36 -17.28 17.68
N GLU A 84 -1.53 -16.90 17.21
CA GLU A 84 -1.93 -15.52 16.91
C GLU A 84 -1.96 -14.57 18.11
N ARG A 85 -1.81 -15.10 19.31
CA ARG A 85 -1.67 -14.36 20.55
C ARG A 85 -0.58 -15.02 21.40
N VAL A 86 0.63 -14.87 20.99
CA VAL A 86 1.74 -15.36 21.76
C VAL A 86 2.07 -14.38 22.88
N TRP A 87 1.22 -14.37 23.87
CA TRP A 87 1.45 -13.75 25.15
C TRP A 87 1.77 -14.84 26.19
N GLY A 88 2.73 -15.71 25.89
CA GLY A 88 3.27 -16.69 26.83
C GLY A 88 4.54 -16.18 27.47
N GLU A 89 5.04 -16.93 28.46
CA GLU A 89 6.31 -16.63 29.18
C GLU A 89 7.50 -16.46 28.20
N SER A 90 7.51 -17.19 27.09
CA SER A 90 8.54 -17.09 26.04
C SER A 90 8.61 -15.71 25.36
N ASN A 91 7.52 -14.95 25.32
CA ASN A 91 7.50 -13.62 24.74
C ASN A 91 7.73 -12.49 25.74
N SER A 92 7.80 -12.79 27.02
CA SER A 92 8.15 -11.80 28.03
C SER A 92 9.51 -11.17 27.75
N SER A 93 10.46 -11.95 27.24
CA SER A 93 11.80 -11.46 26.86
C SER A 93 11.76 -10.43 25.73
N VAL A 94 10.90 -10.64 24.73
CA VAL A 94 10.71 -9.70 23.61
C VAL A 94 9.97 -8.46 24.06
N ARG A 95 8.91 -8.63 24.86
CA ARG A 95 8.16 -7.52 25.46
C ARG A 95 9.03 -6.64 26.36
N ASN A 96 9.89 -7.26 27.15
CA ASN A 96 10.77 -6.52 28.06
C ASN A 96 11.87 -5.75 27.33
N LYS A 97 12.06 -6.01 26.02
CA LYS A 97 13.03 -5.23 25.23
C LYS A 97 12.41 -3.99 24.59
N MET A 98 11.25 -4.13 23.97
CA MET A 98 10.46 -3.02 23.38
C MET A 98 9.01 -3.46 23.30
N PRO A 99 8.09 -2.85 24.06
CA PRO A 99 6.67 -3.15 23.96
C PRO A 99 6.13 -2.85 22.55
N VAL A 100 5.47 -3.84 21.96
CA VAL A 100 4.79 -3.72 20.64
C VAL A 100 3.33 -4.03 20.85
N MET A 101 2.45 -3.23 20.24
CA MET A 101 0.99 -3.41 20.29
C MET A 101 0.37 -3.02 18.95
N THR A 102 -0.73 -3.67 18.60
CA THR A 102 -1.58 -3.13 17.54
C THR A 102 -2.35 -1.91 18.05
N TYR A 103 -2.80 -1.02 17.13
CA TYR A 103 -3.71 0.08 17.50
C TYR A 103 -4.97 -0.42 18.19
N ALA A 104 -5.51 -1.57 17.75
CA ALA A 104 -6.67 -2.20 18.39
C ALA A 104 -6.34 -2.72 19.80
N GLY A 105 -5.15 -3.28 20.01
CA GLY A 105 -4.65 -3.71 21.31
C GLY A 105 -4.46 -2.52 22.25
N PHE A 106 -3.84 -1.46 21.78
CA PHE A 106 -3.68 -0.21 22.50
C PHE A 106 -5.04 0.40 22.92
N ALA A 107 -6.00 0.42 22.00
CA ALA A 107 -7.37 0.86 22.29
C ALA A 107 -8.06 -0.01 23.36
N ALA A 108 -7.81 -1.33 23.35
CA ALA A 108 -8.37 -2.23 24.36
C ALA A 108 -7.79 -1.95 25.75
N GLU A 109 -6.48 -1.69 25.84
CA GLU A 109 -5.84 -1.30 27.12
C GLU A 109 -6.43 0.02 27.64
N MET A 110 -6.63 1.01 26.78
CA MET A 110 -7.26 2.28 27.21
C MET A 110 -8.67 2.11 27.76
N ARG A 111 -9.44 1.17 27.22
CA ARG A 111 -10.82 0.89 27.70
C ARG A 111 -10.87 0.13 29.03
N ARG A 112 -9.86 -0.63 29.37
CA ARG A 112 -9.81 -1.35 30.66
C ARG A 112 -9.77 -0.41 31.85
N GLY A 113 -9.34 0.85 31.66
CA GLY A 113 -9.27 1.84 32.71
C GLY A 113 -8.19 1.57 33.76
N GLU A 114 -7.39 0.55 33.58
CA GLU A 114 -6.26 0.25 34.46
C GLU A 114 -5.13 1.25 34.23
N PRO A 115 -4.32 1.56 35.27
CA PRO A 115 -3.19 2.46 35.11
C PRO A 115 -2.17 1.88 34.12
N PHE A 116 -2.15 2.41 32.91
CA PHE A 116 -1.13 2.07 31.94
C PHE A 116 0.18 2.76 32.32
N PRO A 117 1.34 2.07 32.28
CA PRO A 117 2.60 2.61 32.81
C PRO A 117 3.24 3.65 31.89
N TRP A 118 2.52 4.74 31.59
CA TRP A 118 3.00 5.83 30.73
C TRP A 118 4.31 6.45 31.17
N VAL A 119 4.55 6.47 32.49
CA VAL A 119 5.76 7.08 33.09
C VAL A 119 7.04 6.51 32.55
N ARG A 120 7.01 5.26 32.07
CA ARG A 120 8.20 4.58 31.57
C ARG A 120 8.59 4.93 30.15
N PHE A 121 7.68 5.50 29.33
CA PHE A 121 7.95 5.77 27.92
C PHE A 121 8.48 7.19 27.68
N ASP A 122 9.50 7.27 26.80
CA ASP A 122 9.99 8.52 26.23
C ASP A 122 9.43 8.74 24.83
N TYR A 123 9.21 7.64 24.11
CA TYR A 123 8.71 7.66 22.73
C TYR A 123 7.54 6.70 22.54
N ILE A 124 6.60 7.11 21.71
CA ILE A 124 5.61 6.25 21.10
C ILE A 124 5.81 6.32 19.60
N VAL A 125 6.18 5.19 19.00
CA VAL A 125 6.29 5.04 17.54
C VAL A 125 4.96 4.56 17.02
N CYS A 126 4.38 5.30 16.10
CA CYS A 126 3.12 4.99 15.40
C CYS A 126 3.48 4.64 13.96
N ASP A 127 3.63 3.35 13.66
CA ASP A 127 3.92 2.88 12.31
C ASP A 127 2.64 2.82 11.48
N GLU A 128 2.71 3.32 10.25
CA GLU A 128 1.56 3.49 9.34
C GLU A 128 0.37 4.19 10.04
N MET A 129 0.65 5.30 10.73
CA MET A 129 -0.34 6.02 11.56
C MET A 129 -1.59 6.49 10.77
N GLN A 130 -1.50 6.66 9.44
CA GLN A 130 -2.65 6.95 8.60
C GLN A 130 -3.74 5.86 8.68
N ASN A 131 -3.37 4.61 9.01
CA ASN A 131 -4.33 3.52 9.20
C ASN A 131 -5.15 3.68 10.48
N LEU A 132 -4.63 4.32 11.53
CA LEU A 132 -5.42 4.70 12.71
C LEU A 132 -6.60 5.62 12.30
N VAL A 133 -6.35 6.59 11.43
CA VAL A 133 -7.39 7.49 10.89
C VAL A 133 -8.36 6.72 9.98
N ARG A 134 -7.84 5.85 9.12
CA ARG A 134 -8.64 5.02 8.19
C ARG A 134 -9.62 4.11 8.93
N TYR A 135 -9.19 3.49 10.03
CA TYR A 135 -10.02 2.52 10.77
C TYR A 135 -11.16 3.14 11.56
N GLN A 136 -11.17 4.45 11.78
CA GLN A 136 -12.31 5.15 12.41
C GLN A 136 -13.60 5.05 11.58
N ASN A 137 -13.47 4.90 10.27
CA ASN A 137 -14.59 4.84 9.33
C ASN A 137 -15.14 3.42 9.12
N TYR A 138 -14.56 2.39 9.78
CA TYR A 138 -15.08 1.03 9.68
C TYR A 138 -16.27 0.83 10.61
N GLU A 139 -17.40 0.37 10.07
CA GLU A 139 -18.59 0.05 10.83
C GLU A 139 -18.33 -1.07 11.87
N GLY A 140 -18.89 -0.91 13.06
CA GLY A 140 -19.06 -2.00 14.03
C GLY A 140 -18.08 -2.10 15.18
N GLY A 141 -17.24 -1.12 15.48
CA GLY A 141 -16.37 -1.26 16.65
C GLY A 141 -15.44 -0.09 16.96
N ASN A 142 -15.73 1.03 16.44
CA ASN A 142 -14.79 2.16 16.34
C ASN A 142 -14.50 2.90 17.64
N GLY A 143 -15.30 2.70 18.70
CA GLY A 143 -15.09 3.38 19.98
C GLY A 143 -13.69 3.17 20.56
N GLY A 144 -13.09 2.02 20.30
CA GLY A 144 -11.73 1.74 20.74
C GLY A 144 -10.65 2.50 19.98
N ILE A 145 -10.76 2.57 18.67
CA ILE A 145 -9.80 3.31 17.82
C ILE A 145 -9.88 4.81 18.10
N ILE A 146 -11.10 5.34 18.27
CA ILE A 146 -11.31 6.74 18.67
C ILE A 146 -10.68 7.03 20.04
N ALA A 147 -10.83 6.13 21.01
CA ALA A 147 -10.20 6.26 22.32
C ALA A 147 -8.66 6.22 22.25
N ALA A 148 -8.10 5.37 21.40
CA ALA A 148 -6.67 5.33 21.14
C ALA A 148 -6.15 6.64 20.53
N GLU A 149 -6.87 7.20 19.56
CA GLU A 149 -6.52 8.48 18.97
C GLU A 149 -6.59 9.61 19.99
N GLN A 150 -7.71 9.70 20.75
CA GLN A 150 -7.86 10.72 21.76
C GLN A 150 -6.71 10.64 22.78
N LYS A 151 -6.34 9.44 23.18
CA LYS A 151 -5.20 9.25 24.11
C LYS A 151 -3.89 9.74 23.51
N LEU A 152 -3.63 9.49 22.23
CA LEU A 152 -2.44 10.02 21.55
C LEU A 152 -2.45 11.56 21.50
N ARG A 153 -3.63 12.19 21.29
CA ARG A 153 -3.79 13.65 21.37
C ARG A 153 -3.47 14.19 22.76
N ASP A 154 -3.99 13.54 23.80
CA ASP A 154 -3.76 13.91 25.21
C ASP A 154 -2.26 13.82 25.56
N ILE A 155 -1.61 12.71 25.21
CA ILE A 155 -0.16 12.51 25.40
C ILE A 155 0.65 13.56 24.64
N THR A 156 0.21 13.91 23.41
CA THR A 156 0.84 14.98 22.64
C THR A 156 0.72 16.31 23.36
N ALA A 157 -0.47 16.65 23.89
CA ALA A 157 -0.69 17.88 24.60
C ALA A 157 0.11 17.98 25.91
N GLU A 158 0.28 16.87 26.64
CA GLU A 158 1.12 16.80 27.83
C GLU A 158 2.60 17.07 27.53
N GLY A 159 3.07 16.73 26.31
CA GLY A 159 4.41 17.03 25.80
C GLY A 159 5.55 16.28 26.45
N ARG A 160 5.30 15.34 27.38
CA ARG A 160 6.33 14.54 28.04
C ARG A 160 6.87 13.41 27.17
N ILE A 161 5.99 12.74 26.46
CA ILE A 161 6.33 11.63 25.55
C ILE A 161 6.32 12.19 24.12
N LYS A 162 7.36 11.90 23.35
CA LYS A 162 7.41 12.28 21.95
C LYS A 162 6.71 11.23 21.07
N ILE A 163 5.70 11.63 20.33
CA ILE A 163 5.03 10.76 19.35
C ILE A 163 5.73 10.88 18.01
N ILE A 164 6.04 9.74 17.38
CA ILE A 164 6.71 9.62 16.09
C ILE A 164 5.78 8.86 15.15
N ALA A 165 5.28 9.53 14.12
CA ALA A 165 4.51 8.91 13.05
C ALA A 165 5.42 8.54 11.89
N LEU A 166 5.59 7.24 11.65
CA LEU A 166 6.31 6.69 10.50
C LEU A 166 5.30 6.44 9.37
N SER A 167 5.46 7.05 8.22
CA SER A 167 4.56 6.86 7.09
C SER A 167 5.24 7.18 5.76
N ALA A 168 4.88 6.42 4.72
CA ALA A 168 5.22 6.77 3.34
C ALA A 168 4.19 7.75 2.73
N THR A 169 2.98 7.82 3.29
CA THR A 169 1.85 8.59 2.78
C THR A 169 1.14 9.36 3.91
N PRO A 170 1.81 10.35 4.55
CA PRO A 170 1.30 10.98 5.77
C PRO A 170 0.22 12.04 5.55
N GLN A 171 -0.27 12.23 4.33
CA GLN A 171 -1.22 13.30 4.02
C GLN A 171 -2.48 13.25 4.91
N LYS A 172 -3.05 12.05 5.11
CA LYS A 172 -4.22 11.88 5.99
C LYS A 172 -3.91 12.21 7.45
N ILE A 173 -2.67 11.95 7.91
CA ILE A 173 -2.25 12.32 9.26
C ILE A 173 -2.24 13.85 9.39
N ARG A 174 -1.66 14.56 8.41
CA ARG A 174 -1.62 16.03 8.40
C ARG A 174 -3.00 16.65 8.37
N GLU A 175 -3.89 16.13 7.54
CA GLU A 175 -5.27 16.61 7.43
C GLU A 175 -6.05 16.39 8.73
N HIS A 176 -5.88 15.23 9.35
CA HIS A 176 -6.66 14.84 10.54
C HIS A 176 -6.16 15.47 11.84
N PHE A 177 -4.84 15.53 12.04
CA PHE A 177 -4.23 16.06 13.27
C PHE A 177 -3.83 17.54 13.17
N GLY A 178 -3.77 18.09 11.97
CA GLY A 178 -3.57 19.52 11.72
C GLY A 178 -2.37 20.12 12.44
N ALA A 179 -2.63 21.13 13.27
CA ALA A 179 -1.59 21.87 14.01
C ALA A 179 -0.77 21.03 15.01
N LEU A 180 -1.22 19.83 15.36
CA LEU A 180 -0.43 18.91 16.20
C LEU A 180 0.73 18.28 15.43
N CYS A 181 0.70 18.27 14.11
CA CYS A 181 1.74 17.70 13.27
C CYS A 181 3.00 18.57 13.21
N TYR A 182 4.14 17.92 13.15
CA TYR A 182 5.43 18.51 12.87
C TYR A 182 6.20 17.62 11.92
N ASP A 183 6.46 18.12 10.72
CA ASP A 183 7.31 17.41 9.76
C ASP A 183 8.75 17.50 10.21
N VAL A 184 9.36 16.34 10.49
CA VAL A 184 10.77 16.28 10.89
C VAL A 184 11.64 16.67 9.70
N PRO A 185 12.49 17.71 9.81
CA PRO A 185 13.29 18.18 8.70
C PRO A 185 14.48 17.25 8.44
N PHE A 186 14.59 16.72 7.25
CA PHE A 186 15.77 16.04 6.70
C PHE A 186 15.70 16.02 5.17
N ASP A 187 16.83 15.85 4.51
CA ASP A 187 16.86 15.79 3.05
C ASP A 187 16.39 14.42 2.53
N ARG A 188 15.14 14.39 2.07
CA ARG A 188 14.51 13.16 1.52
C ARG A 188 15.14 12.71 0.20
N SER A 189 15.84 13.57 -0.52
CA SER A 189 16.51 13.21 -1.77
C SER A 189 17.68 12.25 -1.56
N GLU A 190 18.24 12.24 -0.35
CA GLU A 190 19.33 11.35 0.03
C GLU A 190 18.88 9.97 0.47
N LEU A 191 17.55 9.76 0.69
CA LEU A 191 17.05 8.44 1.10
C LEU A 191 17.17 7.39 0.00
N SER A 192 17.55 6.19 0.42
CA SER A 192 17.48 5.01 -0.43
C SER A 192 16.04 4.80 -0.95
N ARG A 193 15.92 4.54 -2.23
CA ARG A 193 14.63 4.33 -2.91
C ARG A 193 14.69 3.08 -3.77
N LEU A 194 13.58 2.36 -3.81
CA LEU A 194 13.38 1.26 -4.75
C LEU A 194 12.89 1.82 -6.07
N GLU A 195 13.55 1.46 -7.16
CA GLU A 195 13.16 1.90 -8.49
C GLU A 195 12.02 1.06 -9.07
N THR A 196 11.23 1.69 -9.91
CA THR A 196 10.27 1.03 -10.79
C THR A 196 10.50 1.58 -12.19
N TYR A 197 11.01 0.73 -13.10
CA TYR A 197 11.47 1.20 -14.40
C TYR A 197 10.33 1.57 -15.34
N GLN A 198 9.22 0.83 -15.27
CA GLN A 198 8.03 1.13 -16.06
C GLN A 198 6.78 1.10 -15.17
N VAL A 199 5.93 2.11 -15.31
CA VAL A 199 4.64 2.20 -14.63
C VAL A 199 3.55 2.33 -15.68
N ILE A 200 2.68 1.32 -15.76
CA ILE A 200 1.70 1.18 -16.83
C ILE A 200 0.28 1.19 -16.23
N PRO A 201 -0.53 2.23 -16.51
CA PRO A 201 -1.92 2.24 -16.11
C PRO A 201 -2.75 1.27 -16.94
N TYR A 202 -3.75 0.64 -16.33
CA TYR A 202 -4.71 -0.19 -17.04
C TYR A 202 -6.13 -0.02 -16.48
N ALA A 203 -7.14 -0.25 -17.33
CA ALA A 203 -8.55 -0.09 -16.96
C ALA A 203 -9.36 -1.40 -17.01
N CYS A 204 -8.78 -2.49 -17.49
CA CYS A 204 -9.44 -3.78 -17.61
C CYS A 204 -9.36 -4.62 -16.32
N GLY A 205 -9.93 -5.82 -16.30
CA GLY A 205 -9.72 -6.78 -15.22
C GLY A 205 -8.27 -7.25 -15.17
N ALA A 206 -7.72 -7.47 -13.97
CA ALA A 206 -6.34 -7.89 -13.77
C ALA A 206 -5.97 -9.13 -14.61
N MET A 207 -6.88 -10.09 -14.75
CA MET A 207 -6.66 -11.29 -15.57
C MET A 207 -6.56 -11.01 -17.07
N ASN A 208 -7.14 -9.91 -17.56
CA ASN A 208 -7.00 -9.57 -18.98
C ASN A 208 -5.56 -9.17 -19.33
N LEU A 209 -4.81 -8.61 -18.38
CA LEU A 209 -3.39 -8.34 -18.56
C LEU A 209 -2.60 -9.65 -18.77
N LEU A 210 -2.89 -10.66 -17.97
CA LEU A 210 -2.21 -11.96 -18.05
C LEU A 210 -2.62 -12.74 -19.32
N LYS A 211 -3.91 -12.70 -19.71
CA LYS A 211 -4.44 -13.39 -20.92
C LYS A 211 -3.91 -12.81 -22.22
N ASN A 212 -3.78 -11.50 -22.29
CA ASN A 212 -3.44 -10.79 -23.52
C ASN A 212 -1.94 -10.69 -23.76
N GLY A 213 -1.11 -11.38 -22.96
CA GLY A 213 0.32 -11.37 -23.09
C GLY A 213 0.89 -9.96 -23.12
N THR A 214 0.51 -9.13 -22.12
CA THR A 214 0.86 -7.71 -22.10
C THR A 214 2.37 -7.52 -22.26
N PRO A 215 2.86 -6.79 -23.25
CA PRO A 215 4.29 -6.57 -23.43
C PRO A 215 4.86 -5.82 -22.21
N PRO A 216 6.03 -6.18 -21.72
CA PRO A 216 7.05 -7.07 -22.30
C PRO A 216 7.02 -8.50 -21.74
N ALA A 217 5.85 -9.10 -21.59
CA ALA A 217 5.62 -10.33 -20.84
C ALA A 217 6.23 -11.62 -21.45
N VAL A 218 6.92 -11.54 -22.57
CA VAL A 218 7.41 -12.72 -23.29
C VAL A 218 8.39 -13.59 -22.47
N ASN A 219 8.93 -13.07 -21.34
CA ASN A 219 9.83 -13.82 -20.46
C ASN A 219 9.63 -13.52 -18.96
N LEU A 220 8.51 -12.92 -18.55
CA LEU A 220 8.26 -12.62 -17.15
C LEU A 220 7.84 -13.89 -16.41
N GLN A 221 8.67 -14.33 -15.44
CA GLN A 221 8.47 -15.60 -14.74
C GLN A 221 7.81 -15.46 -13.38
N THR A 222 8.01 -14.34 -12.68
CA THR A 222 7.49 -14.18 -11.31
C THR A 222 6.78 -12.86 -11.15
N GLY A 223 5.53 -12.93 -10.69
CA GLY A 223 4.69 -11.76 -10.46
C GLY A 223 4.05 -11.70 -9.09
N ILE A 224 3.67 -10.50 -8.69
CA ILE A 224 2.80 -10.24 -7.53
C ILE A 224 1.55 -9.57 -8.04
N LEU A 225 0.37 -10.06 -7.63
CA LEU A 225 -0.90 -9.43 -7.94
C LEU A 225 -1.63 -9.08 -6.64
N TYR A 226 -1.98 -7.83 -6.52
CA TYR A 226 -2.78 -7.31 -5.42
C TYR A 226 -4.22 -7.06 -5.84
N THR A 227 -5.16 -7.52 -5.02
CA THR A 227 -6.59 -7.17 -5.12
C THR A 227 -7.20 -7.07 -3.72
N ILE A 228 -8.32 -6.35 -3.58
CA ILE A 228 -8.90 -6.06 -2.26
C ILE A 228 -9.66 -7.26 -1.71
N GLU A 229 -10.49 -7.90 -2.53
CA GLU A 229 -11.48 -8.90 -2.11
C GLU A 229 -10.94 -10.33 -2.20
N ILE A 230 -11.26 -11.17 -1.20
CA ILE A 230 -10.86 -12.58 -1.17
C ILE A 230 -11.49 -13.38 -2.33
N GLU A 231 -12.74 -13.11 -2.67
CA GLU A 231 -13.40 -13.77 -3.80
C GLU A 231 -12.73 -13.43 -5.13
N SER A 232 -12.31 -12.18 -5.31
CA SER A 232 -11.50 -11.77 -6.46
C SER A 232 -10.15 -12.48 -6.49
N MET A 233 -9.50 -12.68 -5.34
CA MET A 233 -8.26 -13.46 -5.24
C MET A 233 -8.45 -14.90 -5.69
N ARG A 234 -9.48 -15.58 -5.17
CA ARG A 234 -9.79 -16.98 -5.52
C ARG A 234 -9.99 -17.14 -7.01
N LYS A 235 -10.81 -16.28 -7.60
CA LYS A 235 -11.07 -16.27 -9.03
C LYS A 235 -9.81 -16.01 -9.85
N ILE A 236 -8.96 -15.07 -9.44
CA ILE A 236 -7.69 -14.78 -10.11
C ILE A 236 -6.75 -15.99 -10.06
N ILE A 237 -6.65 -16.66 -8.90
CA ILE A 237 -5.82 -17.85 -8.74
C ILE A 237 -6.32 -18.98 -9.64
N GLU A 238 -7.64 -19.24 -9.69
CA GLU A 238 -8.26 -20.25 -10.53
C GLU A 238 -8.05 -19.95 -12.02
N ASP A 239 -8.38 -18.73 -12.45
CA ASP A 239 -8.21 -18.28 -13.83
C ASP A 239 -6.72 -18.33 -14.29
N ALA A 240 -5.78 -17.97 -13.42
CA ALA A 240 -4.35 -18.03 -13.69
C ALA A 240 -3.88 -19.48 -13.87
N ARG A 241 -4.34 -20.40 -13.00
CA ARG A 241 -4.06 -21.83 -13.11
C ARG A 241 -4.61 -22.43 -14.40
N ALA A 242 -5.79 -22.00 -14.82
CA ALA A 242 -6.38 -22.42 -16.12
C ALA A 242 -5.54 -21.96 -17.33
N LEU A 243 -4.71 -20.91 -17.16
CA LEU A 243 -3.73 -20.45 -18.16
C LEU A 243 -2.37 -21.15 -18.04
N GLY A 244 -2.21 -22.11 -17.13
CA GLY A 244 -0.94 -22.80 -16.89
C GLY A 244 0.04 -22.03 -15.99
N ILE A 245 -0.39 -20.91 -15.37
CA ILE A 245 0.43 -20.13 -14.43
C ILE A 245 0.33 -20.78 -13.05
N ARG A 246 1.43 -21.10 -12.41
CA ARG A 246 1.47 -21.64 -11.05
C ARG A 246 1.15 -20.50 -10.06
N ALA A 247 -0.15 -20.26 -9.84
CA ALA A 247 -0.65 -19.19 -9.00
C ALA A 247 -1.10 -19.72 -7.64
N ASN A 248 -0.79 -19.00 -6.58
CA ASN A 248 -1.35 -19.19 -5.25
C ASN A 248 -1.36 -17.87 -4.49
N GLY A 249 -2.04 -17.83 -3.34
CA GLY A 249 -2.15 -16.60 -2.55
C GLY A 249 -2.67 -16.88 -1.16
N PHE A 250 -2.58 -15.88 -0.30
CA PHE A 250 -3.05 -15.96 1.08
C PHE A 250 -3.67 -14.63 1.53
N TRP A 251 -4.50 -14.71 2.54
CA TRP A 251 -5.20 -13.57 3.15
C TRP A 251 -5.14 -13.63 4.67
N SER A 252 -5.97 -12.86 5.35
CA SER A 252 -6.04 -12.90 6.81
C SER A 252 -6.56 -14.25 7.30
N ILE A 253 -5.88 -14.85 8.26
CA ILE A 253 -6.36 -16.06 8.98
C ILE A 253 -7.63 -15.81 9.77
N ASN A 254 -7.90 -14.53 10.10
CA ASN A 254 -9.11 -14.09 10.79
C ASN A 254 -10.30 -13.83 9.84
N ALA A 255 -10.16 -14.14 8.55
CA ALA A 255 -11.24 -13.94 7.57
C ALA A 255 -12.39 -14.91 7.83
N LYS A 256 -13.40 -14.43 8.54
CA LYS A 256 -14.61 -15.20 8.84
C LYS A 256 -15.30 -15.64 7.54
N GLY A 257 -15.61 -16.94 7.44
CA GLY A 257 -16.27 -17.50 6.26
C GLY A 257 -15.36 -17.80 5.06
N SER A 258 -14.06 -17.49 5.16
CA SER A 258 -13.09 -17.73 4.08
C SER A 258 -11.81 -18.37 4.61
N PRO A 259 -11.84 -19.60 5.14
CA PRO A 259 -10.64 -20.26 5.62
C PRO A 259 -9.66 -20.51 4.48
N MET A 260 -8.37 -20.42 4.79
CA MET A 260 -7.29 -20.83 3.88
C MET A 260 -7.11 -22.34 3.89
N SER A 261 -6.70 -22.92 2.75
CA SER A 261 -6.23 -24.31 2.68
C SER A 261 -4.88 -24.49 3.38
N GLU A 262 -4.49 -25.75 3.62
CA GLU A 262 -3.16 -26.08 4.18
C GLU A 262 -2.02 -25.54 3.31
N ASP A 263 -2.14 -25.65 1.98
CA ASP A 263 -1.14 -25.11 1.04
C ASP A 263 -1.01 -23.57 1.13
N GLN A 264 -2.15 -22.88 1.34
CA GLN A 264 -2.15 -21.43 1.50
C GLN A 264 -1.55 -21.01 2.85
N LEU A 265 -1.80 -21.78 3.91
CA LEU A 265 -1.17 -21.57 5.21
C LEU A 265 0.33 -21.83 5.15
N ALA A 266 0.77 -22.87 4.44
CA ALA A 266 2.18 -23.16 4.20
C ALA A 266 2.85 -22.05 3.39
N LEU A 267 2.21 -21.60 2.29
CA LEU A 267 2.68 -20.46 1.50
C LEU A 267 2.82 -19.20 2.36
N ARG A 268 1.79 -18.88 3.13
CA ARG A 268 1.80 -17.73 4.02
C ARG A 268 2.99 -17.77 4.98
N ARG A 269 3.28 -18.95 5.55
CA ARG A 269 4.43 -19.16 6.44
C ARG A 269 5.74 -18.85 5.73
N VAL A 270 5.97 -19.44 4.55
CA VAL A 270 7.19 -19.20 3.77
C VAL A 270 7.36 -17.72 3.43
N VAL A 271 6.32 -17.06 2.93
CA VAL A 271 6.41 -15.63 2.56
C VAL A 271 6.70 -14.75 3.77
N LEU A 272 6.09 -15.04 4.93
CA LEU A 272 6.27 -14.23 6.14
C LEU A 272 7.59 -14.55 6.89
N GLU A 273 8.04 -15.81 6.91
CA GLU A 273 9.23 -16.22 7.63
C GLU A 273 10.50 -16.12 6.80
N GLU A 274 10.43 -16.57 5.56
CA GLU A 274 11.58 -16.61 4.68
C GLU A 274 11.70 -15.37 3.79
N GLU A 275 10.69 -14.48 3.80
CA GLU A 275 10.66 -13.23 3.02
C GLU A 275 10.90 -13.48 1.51
N THR A 276 10.33 -14.57 0.98
CA THR A 276 10.50 -15.00 -0.41
C THR A 276 9.22 -15.56 -1.01
N ILE A 277 9.15 -15.63 -2.33
CA ILE A 277 8.12 -16.38 -3.07
C ILE A 277 8.71 -17.76 -3.39
N PRO A 278 8.04 -18.89 -3.02
CA PRO A 278 8.50 -20.23 -3.36
C PRO A 278 8.75 -20.41 -4.86
N ALA A 279 9.73 -21.26 -5.20
CA ALA A 279 10.15 -21.45 -6.59
C ALA A 279 9.08 -22.13 -7.49
N ASP A 280 8.13 -22.82 -6.90
CA ASP A 280 6.99 -23.45 -7.55
C ASP A 280 5.80 -22.50 -7.79
N ILE A 281 5.93 -21.22 -7.42
CA ILE A 281 4.91 -20.18 -7.63
C ILE A 281 5.43 -19.14 -8.63
N ASP A 282 4.66 -18.93 -9.70
CA ASP A 282 4.91 -17.90 -10.71
C ASP A 282 4.12 -16.61 -10.40
N LEU A 283 2.94 -16.71 -9.78
CA LEU A 283 2.10 -15.57 -9.43
C LEU A 283 1.64 -15.67 -7.97
N LEU A 284 2.16 -14.75 -7.15
CA LEU A 284 1.69 -14.57 -5.77
C LEU A 284 0.53 -13.58 -5.75
N VAL A 285 -0.65 -14.01 -5.28
CA VAL A 285 -1.82 -13.15 -5.13
C VAL A 285 -1.99 -12.74 -3.67
N ILE A 286 -2.08 -11.44 -3.40
CA ILE A 286 -2.15 -10.85 -2.06
C ILE A 286 -3.30 -9.85 -1.96
N ASN A 287 -3.69 -9.49 -0.73
CA ASN A 287 -4.73 -8.49 -0.47
C ASN A 287 -4.35 -7.54 0.68
N ALA A 288 -5.31 -6.72 1.12
CA ALA A 288 -5.14 -5.72 2.17
C ALA A 288 -4.51 -6.27 3.47
N ALA A 289 -4.78 -7.54 3.84
CA ALA A 289 -4.15 -8.16 5.00
C ALA A 289 -2.61 -8.31 4.87
N SER A 290 -2.10 -8.17 3.65
CA SER A 290 -0.67 -8.27 3.33
C SER A 290 -0.03 -6.92 3.00
N GLU A 291 -0.81 -5.82 2.98
CA GLU A 291 -0.31 -4.49 2.61
C GLU A 291 0.82 -3.99 3.51
N THR A 292 0.85 -4.40 4.77
CA THR A 292 1.76 -3.84 5.77
C THR A 292 2.73 -4.85 6.37
N CYS A 293 2.55 -6.16 6.11
CA CYS A 293 3.25 -7.20 6.87
C CYS A 293 4.17 -8.12 6.08
N ILE A 294 4.13 -8.10 4.75
CA ILE A 294 5.03 -8.93 3.94
C ILE A 294 6.23 -8.11 3.45
N LYS A 295 7.34 -8.82 3.34
CA LYS A 295 8.57 -8.33 2.75
C LYS A 295 9.14 -9.43 1.88
N ILE A 296 9.33 -9.15 0.59
CA ILE A 296 9.93 -10.09 -0.35
C ILE A 296 11.28 -9.52 -0.77
N GLN A 297 12.34 -10.24 -0.46
CA GLN A 297 13.70 -9.82 -0.72
C GLN A 297 14.13 -10.23 -2.14
N SER A 298 14.67 -9.28 -2.91
CA SER A 298 15.11 -9.49 -4.28
C SER A 298 16.28 -10.47 -4.41
N GLU A 299 17.12 -10.57 -3.37
CA GLU A 299 18.24 -11.49 -3.30
C GLU A 299 17.76 -12.94 -3.23
N LYS A 300 16.57 -13.18 -2.68
CA LYS A 300 15.98 -14.52 -2.54
C LYS A 300 15.13 -14.91 -3.76
N ARG A 301 14.34 -13.97 -4.27
CA ARG A 301 13.48 -14.17 -5.44
C ARG A 301 13.28 -12.87 -6.20
N LYS A 302 13.68 -12.81 -7.43
CA LYS A 302 13.39 -11.68 -8.32
C LYS A 302 11.91 -11.69 -8.69
N VAL A 303 11.30 -10.50 -8.67
CA VAL A 303 9.94 -10.25 -9.15
C VAL A 303 10.05 -9.43 -10.42
N ASP A 304 9.46 -9.92 -11.49
CA ASP A 304 9.55 -9.31 -12.81
C ASP A 304 8.46 -8.28 -13.04
N TYR A 305 7.30 -8.49 -12.44
CA TYR A 305 6.19 -7.57 -12.56
C TYR A 305 5.30 -7.55 -11.32
N MET A 306 4.59 -6.45 -11.14
CA MET A 306 3.55 -6.32 -10.12
C MET A 306 2.28 -5.76 -10.75
N ILE A 307 1.13 -6.32 -10.39
CA ILE A 307 -0.19 -5.84 -10.81
C ILE A 307 -0.93 -5.39 -9.55
N ILE A 308 -1.27 -4.11 -9.47
CA ILE A 308 -2.04 -3.54 -8.37
C ILE A 308 -3.44 -3.21 -8.86
N HIS A 309 -4.43 -4.04 -8.50
CA HIS A 309 -5.82 -3.85 -8.85
C HIS A 309 -6.52 -2.94 -7.83
N SER A 310 -6.04 -1.70 -7.75
CA SER A 310 -6.56 -0.61 -6.92
C SER A 310 -6.23 0.72 -7.57
N SER A 311 -7.16 1.68 -7.50
CA SER A 311 -6.95 3.06 -7.95
C SER A 311 -6.37 3.99 -6.87
N SER A 312 -6.13 3.47 -5.67
CA SER A 312 -5.58 4.25 -4.55
C SER A 312 -4.07 4.39 -4.67
N GLU A 313 -3.56 5.63 -4.73
CA GLU A 313 -2.12 5.92 -4.71
C GLU A 313 -1.44 5.44 -3.41
N GLU A 314 -2.16 5.50 -2.28
CA GLU A 314 -1.69 4.98 -1.00
C GLU A 314 -1.46 3.46 -1.09
N VAL A 315 -2.45 2.71 -1.59
CA VAL A 315 -2.35 1.26 -1.80
C VAL A 315 -1.23 0.93 -2.79
N LYS A 316 -1.13 1.69 -3.89
CA LYS A 316 -0.06 1.52 -4.88
C LYS A 316 1.32 1.63 -4.24
N THR A 317 1.53 2.67 -3.43
CA THR A 317 2.81 2.90 -2.74
C THR A 317 3.11 1.80 -1.73
N GLN A 318 2.13 1.39 -0.92
CA GLN A 318 2.30 0.36 0.10
C GLN A 318 2.56 -1.01 -0.49
N VAL A 319 1.77 -1.42 -1.48
CA VAL A 319 1.90 -2.72 -2.13
C VAL A 319 3.21 -2.82 -2.92
N ARG A 320 3.59 -1.75 -3.67
CA ARG A 320 4.90 -1.70 -4.35
C ARG A 320 6.04 -1.93 -3.37
N GLY A 321 5.89 -1.41 -2.18
CA GLY A 321 6.86 -1.55 -1.11
C GLY A 321 7.00 -2.95 -0.52
N ARG A 322 6.17 -3.88 -0.84
CA ARG A 322 6.28 -5.27 -0.35
C ARG A 322 7.40 -6.04 -1.03
N TYR A 323 7.84 -5.61 -2.21
CA TYR A 323 9.01 -6.14 -2.88
C TYR A 323 10.22 -5.21 -2.68
N HIS A 324 11.24 -5.72 -2.02
CA HIS A 324 12.49 -5.02 -1.70
C HIS A 324 13.55 -5.26 -2.78
N GLY A 325 13.25 -4.79 -3.97
CA GLY A 325 14.13 -4.80 -5.13
C GLY A 325 13.60 -3.83 -6.18
N ASP A 326 14.43 -3.54 -7.17
CA ASP A 326 14.01 -2.76 -8.32
C ASP A 326 13.02 -3.57 -9.16
N LEU A 327 11.90 -2.95 -9.52
CA LEU A 327 10.81 -3.61 -10.22
C LEU A 327 10.83 -3.23 -11.70
N PRO A 328 10.97 -4.20 -12.61
CA PRO A 328 10.93 -3.90 -14.04
C PRO A 328 9.62 -3.26 -14.48
N VAL A 329 8.48 -3.81 -14.09
CA VAL A 329 7.17 -3.30 -14.53
C VAL A 329 6.15 -3.31 -13.39
N LEU A 330 5.48 -2.19 -13.22
CA LEU A 330 4.31 -2.03 -12.34
C LEU A 330 3.07 -1.71 -13.18
N TYR A 331 2.08 -2.59 -13.14
CA TYR A 331 0.74 -2.32 -13.65
C TYR A 331 -0.15 -1.86 -12.51
N TYR A 332 -0.84 -0.74 -12.68
CA TYR A 332 -1.79 -0.27 -11.67
C TYR A 332 -3.13 0.06 -12.30
N HIS A 333 -4.20 -0.23 -11.54
CA HIS A 333 -5.56 0.01 -12.00
C HIS A 333 -5.90 1.50 -11.91
N ASP A 334 -5.96 2.15 -13.06
CA ASP A 334 -6.31 3.56 -13.18
C ASP A 334 -7.14 3.77 -14.46
N ILE A 335 -8.43 3.85 -14.29
CA ILE A 335 -9.37 4.01 -15.40
C ILE A 335 -9.14 5.34 -16.11
N ASP A 336 -8.91 6.42 -15.38
CA ASP A 336 -8.75 7.75 -15.97
C ASP A 336 -7.44 7.86 -16.74
N ALA A 337 -6.33 7.41 -16.17
CA ALA A 337 -5.03 7.42 -16.84
C ALA A 337 -5.01 6.49 -18.06
N ALA A 338 -5.63 5.30 -17.98
CA ALA A 338 -5.73 4.38 -19.09
C ALA A 338 -6.62 4.95 -20.24
N ASN A 339 -7.71 5.62 -19.88
CA ASN A 339 -8.56 6.30 -20.85
C ASN A 339 -7.83 7.49 -21.51
N LEU A 340 -7.08 8.27 -20.74
CA LEU A 340 -6.23 9.34 -21.26
C LEU A 340 -5.16 8.79 -22.21
N ALA A 341 -4.51 7.66 -21.87
CA ALA A 341 -3.52 7.02 -22.74
C ALA A 341 -4.14 6.54 -24.06
N ALA A 342 -5.34 5.95 -24.00
CA ALA A 342 -6.09 5.57 -25.21
C ALA A 342 -6.47 6.77 -26.08
N CYS A 343 -6.85 7.88 -25.46
CA CYS A 343 -7.17 9.13 -26.17
C CYS A 343 -5.94 9.77 -26.83
N ARG A 344 -4.75 9.70 -26.19
CA ARG A 344 -3.50 10.22 -26.77
C ARG A 344 -3.10 9.54 -28.08
N ASN A 345 -3.50 8.28 -28.26
CA ASN A 345 -3.21 7.49 -29.45
C ASN A 345 -4.45 7.38 -30.36
N LEU A 346 -5.25 8.45 -30.44
CA LEU A 346 -6.46 8.46 -31.24
C LEU A 346 -6.12 8.26 -32.72
N PRO A 347 -6.70 7.25 -33.41
CA PRO A 347 -6.49 7.04 -34.85
C PRO A 347 -6.83 8.26 -35.66
N GLU A 348 -6.06 8.54 -36.72
CA GLU A 348 -6.24 9.67 -37.62
C GLU A 348 -7.66 9.75 -38.24
N ARG A 349 -8.32 8.60 -38.44
CA ARG A 349 -9.69 8.53 -38.94
C ARG A 349 -10.73 9.27 -38.07
N PHE A 350 -10.41 9.57 -36.81
CA PHE A 350 -11.25 10.35 -35.90
C PHE A 350 -10.80 11.80 -35.76
N GLN A 351 -9.66 12.17 -36.35
CA GLN A 351 -9.08 13.51 -36.25
C GLN A 351 -9.43 14.32 -37.48
N ASN A 352 -9.71 15.58 -37.29
CA ASN A 352 -10.05 16.56 -38.36
C ASN A 352 -11.25 16.15 -39.24
N VAL A 353 -12.12 15.29 -38.74
CA VAL A 353 -13.35 14.86 -39.42
C VAL A 353 -14.58 15.21 -38.59
N ARG A 354 -15.72 15.47 -39.29
CA ARG A 354 -16.99 15.77 -38.63
C ARG A 354 -17.61 14.48 -38.11
N LEU A 355 -17.56 14.26 -36.80
CA LEU A 355 -18.14 13.08 -36.14
C LEU A 355 -19.63 13.34 -35.83
N TYR A 356 -20.51 12.94 -36.71
CA TYR A 356 -21.94 12.87 -36.46
C TYR A 356 -22.28 11.67 -35.60
N ALA A 357 -23.55 11.42 -35.30
CA ALA A 357 -24.00 10.39 -34.38
C ALA A 357 -23.39 8.98 -34.63
N GLU A 358 -23.15 8.61 -35.87
CA GLU A 358 -22.54 7.33 -36.24
C GLU A 358 -21.03 7.32 -35.95
N GLY A 359 -20.29 8.35 -36.37
CA GLY A 359 -18.87 8.49 -36.05
C GLY A 359 -18.61 8.64 -34.55
N GLN A 360 -19.54 9.25 -33.80
CA GLN A 360 -19.46 9.26 -32.31
C GLN A 360 -19.63 7.88 -31.73
N LYS A 361 -20.51 7.03 -32.25
CA LYS A 361 -20.67 5.63 -31.87
C LYS A 361 -19.42 4.81 -32.17
N GLU A 362 -18.83 5.02 -33.36
CA GLU A 362 -17.58 4.34 -33.74
C GLU A 362 -16.41 4.73 -32.83
N LEU A 363 -16.26 6.02 -32.52
CA LEU A 363 -15.25 6.52 -31.59
C LEU A 363 -15.44 5.92 -30.20
N THR A 364 -16.66 5.95 -29.66
CA THR A 364 -16.96 5.34 -28.37
C THR A 364 -16.76 3.85 -28.37
N ALA A 365 -17.10 3.13 -29.44
CA ALA A 365 -16.84 1.71 -29.60
C ALA A 365 -15.33 1.40 -29.63
N PHE A 366 -14.54 2.20 -30.34
CA PHE A 366 -13.08 2.10 -30.35
C PHE A 366 -12.49 2.25 -28.95
N LEU A 367 -12.88 3.30 -28.22
CA LEU A 367 -12.40 3.53 -26.84
C LEU A 367 -12.84 2.43 -25.87
N LYS A 368 -14.05 1.87 -26.06
CA LYS A 368 -14.52 0.71 -25.29
C LYS A 368 -13.68 -0.54 -25.52
N LEU A 369 -13.24 -0.79 -26.76
CA LEU A 369 -12.36 -1.91 -27.08
C LEU A 369 -11.01 -1.78 -26.40
N GLN A 370 -10.50 -0.55 -26.28
CA GLN A 370 -9.26 -0.28 -25.55
C GLN A 370 -9.41 -0.46 -24.01
N ASN A 371 -10.62 -0.22 -23.48
CA ASN A 371 -10.92 -0.23 -22.04
C ASN A 371 -12.27 -0.91 -21.74
N PRO A 372 -12.39 -2.24 -21.86
CA PRO A 372 -13.67 -2.95 -21.75
C PRO A 372 -14.45 -2.76 -20.44
N LYS A 373 -13.76 -2.59 -19.31
CA LYS A 373 -14.42 -2.36 -18.01
C LYS A 373 -14.99 -0.95 -17.85
N ALA A 374 -14.37 0.06 -18.43
CA ALA A 374 -14.94 1.39 -18.45
C ALA A 374 -16.25 1.44 -19.27
N ALA A 375 -16.55 0.38 -20.04
CA ALA A 375 -17.78 0.25 -20.83
C ALA A 375 -19.03 -0.02 -19.99
N GLU A 376 -18.91 -0.50 -18.76
CA GLU A 376 -20.05 -0.84 -17.90
C GLU A 376 -20.72 0.37 -17.24
N GLY A 377 -20.18 1.58 -17.41
CA GLY A 377 -20.72 2.82 -16.86
C GLY A 377 -20.95 3.92 -17.89
N SER A 378 -21.34 5.10 -17.41
CA SER A 378 -21.52 6.31 -18.23
C SER A 378 -20.21 6.92 -18.78
N TYR A 379 -19.08 6.25 -18.60
CA TYR A 379 -17.73 6.76 -18.90
C TYR A 379 -17.51 7.10 -20.37
N PHE A 380 -18.21 6.40 -21.29
CA PHE A 380 -18.11 6.64 -22.72
C PHE A 380 -19.30 7.43 -23.30
N GLN A 381 -19.96 8.24 -22.48
CA GLN A 381 -20.81 9.29 -23.02
C GLN A 381 -19.93 10.37 -23.67
N MET A 382 -20.36 10.91 -24.83
CA MET A 382 -19.56 11.86 -25.59
C MET A 382 -19.10 13.10 -24.80
N ARG A 383 -19.84 13.49 -23.76
CA ARG A 383 -19.39 14.55 -22.85
C ARG A 383 -18.09 14.18 -22.13
N LYS A 384 -18.01 12.96 -21.56
CA LYS A 384 -16.81 12.50 -20.85
C LYS A 384 -15.67 12.20 -21.81
N VAL A 385 -15.96 11.64 -22.99
CA VAL A 385 -14.99 11.44 -24.06
C VAL A 385 -14.35 12.77 -24.47
N ARG A 386 -15.14 13.82 -24.59
CA ARG A 386 -14.64 15.18 -24.86
C ARG A 386 -13.65 15.64 -23.77
N GLU A 387 -14.02 15.54 -22.50
CA GLU A 387 -13.16 15.92 -21.38
C GLU A 387 -11.82 15.16 -21.40
N LEU A 388 -11.85 13.85 -21.71
CA LEU A 388 -10.65 13.02 -21.81
C LEU A 388 -9.78 13.40 -23.03
N LEU A 389 -10.37 13.71 -24.16
CA LEU A 389 -9.65 14.17 -25.36
C LEU A 389 -8.98 15.52 -25.10
N GLU A 390 -9.72 16.48 -24.52
CA GLU A 390 -9.18 17.79 -24.13
C GLU A 390 -8.02 17.66 -23.13
N ALA A 391 -8.18 16.79 -22.12
CA ALA A 391 -7.11 16.47 -21.17
C ALA A 391 -5.91 15.74 -21.81
N SER A 392 -6.11 15.09 -22.97
CA SER A 392 -5.06 14.42 -23.74
C SER A 392 -4.35 15.33 -24.75
N GLY A 393 -4.76 16.60 -24.80
CA GLY A 393 -4.13 17.63 -25.66
C GLY A 393 -4.83 17.89 -27.00
N TYR A 394 -6.00 17.30 -27.25
CA TYR A 394 -6.81 17.59 -28.42
C TYR A 394 -7.72 18.81 -28.17
N SER A 395 -7.98 19.59 -29.25
CA SER A 395 -9.04 20.56 -29.24
C SER A 395 -10.33 19.93 -29.76
N VAL A 396 -11.44 20.07 -29.04
CA VAL A 396 -12.71 19.41 -29.39
C VAL A 396 -13.82 20.45 -29.56
N ASP A 397 -14.19 20.70 -30.77
CA ASP A 397 -15.29 21.58 -31.13
C ASP A 397 -16.63 20.82 -31.18
N TYR A 398 -17.69 21.42 -30.63
CA TYR A 398 -19.06 20.96 -30.79
C TYR A 398 -19.84 22.02 -31.61
N LYS A 399 -20.24 21.68 -32.86
CA LYS A 399 -20.81 22.63 -33.80
C LYS A 399 -22.11 22.12 -34.40
N LYS A 400 -22.92 23.07 -34.87
CA LYS A 400 -24.15 22.79 -35.62
C LYS A 400 -23.88 22.97 -37.12
N ASP A 401 -24.21 21.97 -37.92
CA ASP A 401 -24.07 22.01 -39.38
C ASP A 401 -25.36 22.51 -40.00
N SER A 402 -25.40 23.82 -40.33
CA SER A 402 -26.55 24.44 -40.97
C SER A 402 -26.81 23.92 -42.40
N LYS A 403 -25.78 23.38 -43.07
CA LYS A 403 -25.90 22.83 -44.43
C LYS A 403 -26.41 21.39 -44.43
N ASN A 404 -26.34 20.68 -43.31
CA ASN A 404 -26.79 19.30 -43.19
C ASN A 404 -27.98 19.18 -42.23
N GLY A 405 -29.03 19.96 -42.48
CA GLY A 405 -30.27 19.88 -41.69
C GLY A 405 -30.14 20.28 -40.21
N GLY A 406 -29.11 21.05 -39.84
CA GLY A 406 -28.89 21.51 -38.49
C GLY A 406 -28.41 20.42 -37.52
N LYS A 407 -27.87 19.32 -38.01
CA LYS A 407 -27.29 18.24 -37.18
C LYS A 407 -26.04 18.71 -36.42
N HIS A 408 -25.87 18.24 -35.21
CA HIS A 408 -24.69 18.52 -34.42
C HIS A 408 -23.57 17.49 -34.67
N TYR A 409 -22.33 17.95 -34.64
CA TYR A 409 -21.15 17.11 -34.79
C TYR A 409 -20.02 17.54 -33.83
N TYR A 410 -19.12 16.62 -33.54
CA TYR A 410 -17.84 16.90 -32.89
C TYR A 410 -16.74 16.94 -33.96
N LEU A 411 -15.77 17.82 -33.74
CA LEU A 411 -14.56 17.93 -34.57
C LEU A 411 -13.37 17.91 -33.62
N ILE A 412 -12.47 16.95 -33.80
CA ILE A 412 -11.31 16.73 -32.94
C ILE A 412 -10.06 17.13 -33.73
N HIS A 413 -9.28 18.05 -33.17
CA HIS A 413 -8.05 18.58 -33.77
C HIS A 413 -6.81 18.17 -33.00
#